data_74b5dcdedc85e1372433bcc120bb0065
#
_entry.id   74b5dcdedc85e1372433bcc120bb0065
#
_cell.length_a   1.000
_cell.length_b   1.000
_cell.length_c   1.000
_cell.angle_alpha   90.00
_cell.angle_beta   90.00
_cell.angle_gamma   90.00
#
_symmetry.space_group_name_H-M   'P 1'
#
loop_
_entity.id
_entity.type
_entity.pdbx_description
1 polymer ?
#
loop_
_entity_poly.entity_id
_entity_poly.type
_entity_poly.pdbx_seq_one_letter_code
_entity_poly.pdbx_strand_id
1 'polypeptide(L)'
;MKFVPHDYQRYCEEKIIETPNIALFLDMGLGKTVITLTAIYKLKYHRFALRRALVVAPKKVAEATWSNETAKWDHLSDLRVSVVLGSAARREAALAAEADVYVINRDNVAWLVDYYSDPRHKDRTWPFDCVVLDESSSFKNHQSLRFKKLKVMRPRIRRMIELTGTPTPHGLTDLWSQIYLLDGGKRLGRTVSVYRDMFFLPDKRNGATVWSYKPREGAQEAIYGLLSDICISMKASDYLTLPDCISEEIPVKLDEKAQAAYSRLERDMLLEVDPETLITANSAGVLTNKLLQLCDGAVYDEVGNATVVHNCKIEAFMETVEQLNGQRALVFYNFQHDKARLLEALGKTKLHVRVYEGAADEADWNAGKIDVLLAHPASCAYGLNL
;
A
#
# COMPACT_ATOMS: atom_id res chain seq x y z
N MET A 1 -26.58 -4.49 -1.77
CA MET A 1 -26.89 -3.83 -0.48
C MET A 1 -27.17 -2.36 -0.71
N LYS A 2 -28.16 -1.77 -0.01
CA LYS A 2 -28.44 -0.34 -0.10
C LYS A 2 -27.33 0.48 0.54
N PHE A 3 -26.74 1.40 -0.19
CA PHE A 3 -25.74 2.31 0.34
C PHE A 3 -26.42 3.50 1.04
N VAL A 4 -26.08 3.69 2.32
CA VAL A 4 -26.50 4.87 3.10
C VAL A 4 -25.21 5.60 3.50
N PRO A 5 -24.84 6.67 2.80
CA PRO A 5 -23.60 7.38 3.06
C PRO A 5 -23.66 8.14 4.39
N HIS A 6 -22.58 8.13 5.13
CA HIS A 6 -22.33 9.06 6.22
C HIS A 6 -22.17 10.50 5.68
N ASP A 7 -22.34 11.50 6.53
CA ASP A 7 -22.26 12.91 6.11
C ASP A 7 -20.91 13.28 5.52
N TYR A 8 -19.82 12.77 6.09
CA TYR A 8 -18.48 12.97 5.54
C TYR A 8 -18.30 12.31 4.16
N GLN A 9 -18.94 11.17 3.93
CA GLN A 9 -18.90 10.50 2.62
C GLN A 9 -19.64 11.29 1.56
N ARG A 10 -20.81 11.85 1.90
CA ARG A 10 -21.55 12.77 1.02
C ARG A 10 -20.73 14.01 0.68
N TYR A 11 -20.11 14.61 1.67
CA TYR A 11 -19.22 15.76 1.49
C TYR A 11 -18.06 15.44 0.54
N CYS A 12 -17.37 14.33 0.76
CA CYS A 12 -16.27 13.90 -0.12
C CYS A 12 -16.74 13.61 -1.54
N GLU A 13 -17.89 12.95 -1.69
CA GLU A 13 -18.50 12.66 -2.99
C GLU A 13 -18.82 13.96 -3.74
N GLU A 14 -19.51 14.91 -3.10
CA GLU A 14 -19.82 16.22 -3.68
C GLU A 14 -18.56 16.96 -4.11
N LYS A 15 -17.52 16.94 -3.29
CA LYS A 15 -16.23 17.55 -3.60
C LYS A 15 -15.54 16.90 -4.81
N ILE A 16 -15.61 15.57 -4.96
CA ILE A 16 -15.12 14.89 -6.18
C ILE A 16 -15.89 15.38 -7.41
N ILE A 17 -17.19 15.57 -7.30
CA ILE A 17 -18.03 16.02 -8.43
C ILE A 17 -17.70 17.47 -8.81
N GLU A 18 -17.59 18.34 -7.83
CA GLU A 18 -17.33 19.78 -8.02
C GLU A 18 -15.89 20.08 -8.46
N THR A 19 -14.91 19.39 -7.88
CA THR A 19 -13.49 19.66 -8.07
C THR A 19 -12.88 18.64 -9.04
N PRO A 20 -12.52 19.04 -10.27
CA PRO A 20 -12.00 18.11 -11.27
C PRO A 20 -10.70 17.41 -10.86
N ASN A 21 -9.85 18.08 -10.09
CA ASN A 21 -8.58 17.52 -9.62
C ASN A 21 -8.53 17.63 -8.11
N ILE A 22 -8.64 16.49 -7.43
CA ILE A 22 -8.80 16.44 -5.98
C ILE A 22 -8.05 15.26 -5.38
N ALA A 23 -7.50 15.44 -4.19
CA ALA A 23 -6.98 14.38 -3.35
C ALA A 23 -7.87 14.14 -2.14
N LEU A 24 -8.19 12.89 -1.87
CA LEU A 24 -8.83 12.42 -0.66
C LEU A 24 -7.81 11.68 0.19
N PHE A 25 -7.30 12.33 1.20
CA PHE A 25 -6.39 11.78 2.21
C PHE A 25 -7.21 11.28 3.40
N LEU A 26 -7.91 10.18 3.18
CA LEU A 26 -8.81 9.57 4.15
C LEU A 26 -8.16 8.32 4.74
N ASP A 27 -8.26 8.15 6.04
CA ASP A 27 -7.79 6.94 6.71
C ASP A 27 -8.45 5.66 6.14
N MET A 28 -7.87 4.52 6.46
CA MET A 28 -8.45 3.22 6.09
C MET A 28 -9.84 3.07 6.75
N GLY A 29 -10.75 2.37 6.07
CA GLY A 29 -12.11 2.16 6.56
C GLY A 29 -13.12 3.28 6.28
N LEU A 30 -12.70 4.49 5.88
CA LEU A 30 -13.60 5.61 5.58
C LEU A 30 -14.35 5.49 4.24
N GLY A 31 -14.18 4.39 3.50
CA GLY A 31 -14.97 4.09 2.30
C GLY A 31 -14.53 4.83 1.04
N LYS A 32 -13.23 5.11 0.87
CA LYS A 32 -12.68 5.78 -0.32
C LYS A 32 -13.20 5.23 -1.64
N THR A 33 -13.26 3.89 -1.76
CA THR A 33 -13.67 3.21 -3.00
C THR A 33 -15.13 3.47 -3.32
N VAL A 34 -16.05 3.26 -2.38
CA VAL A 34 -17.50 3.47 -2.62
C VAL A 34 -17.81 4.95 -2.86
N ILE A 35 -17.17 5.88 -2.14
CA ILE A 35 -17.30 7.32 -2.36
C ILE A 35 -16.94 7.67 -3.81
N THR A 36 -15.77 7.18 -4.26
CA THR A 36 -15.26 7.48 -5.61
C THR A 36 -16.11 6.85 -6.69
N LEU A 37 -16.55 5.58 -6.54
CA LEU A 37 -17.45 4.91 -7.47
C LEU A 37 -18.80 5.62 -7.56
N THR A 38 -19.36 6.07 -6.43
CA THR A 38 -20.62 6.84 -6.40
C THR A 38 -20.47 8.17 -7.13
N ALA A 39 -19.34 8.87 -6.94
CA ALA A 39 -19.05 10.10 -7.68
C ALA A 39 -18.90 9.85 -9.20
N ILE A 40 -18.18 8.78 -9.59
CA ILE A 40 -18.05 8.36 -11.00
C ILE A 40 -19.43 8.05 -11.60
N TYR A 41 -20.26 7.29 -10.89
CA TYR A 41 -21.63 6.97 -11.31
C TYR A 41 -22.44 8.25 -11.57
N LYS A 42 -22.47 9.19 -10.62
CA LYS A 42 -23.19 10.47 -10.78
C LYS A 42 -22.61 11.33 -11.89
N LEU A 43 -21.29 11.41 -12.02
CA LEU A 43 -20.62 12.14 -13.11
C LEU A 43 -20.99 11.57 -14.48
N LYS A 44 -21.12 10.24 -14.58
CA LYS A 44 -21.43 9.57 -15.83
C LYS A 44 -22.94 9.65 -16.17
N TYR A 45 -23.78 9.17 -15.27
CA TYR A 45 -25.20 8.92 -15.58
C TYR A 45 -26.13 10.08 -15.22
N HIS A 46 -25.75 10.94 -14.26
CA HIS A 46 -26.56 12.09 -13.87
C HIS A 46 -26.05 13.41 -14.45
N ARG A 47 -24.73 13.56 -14.59
CA ARG A 47 -24.13 14.81 -15.08
C ARG A 47 -23.67 14.74 -16.54
N PHE A 48 -23.54 13.54 -17.10
CA PHE A 48 -23.00 13.29 -18.46
C PHE A 48 -21.61 13.94 -18.67
N ALA A 49 -20.85 14.09 -17.59
CA ALA A 49 -19.58 14.79 -17.55
C ALA A 49 -18.35 13.84 -17.62
N LEU A 50 -18.60 12.53 -17.66
CA LEU A 50 -17.58 11.50 -17.70
C LEU A 50 -17.98 10.38 -18.67
N ARG A 51 -17.04 9.94 -19.50
CA ARG A 51 -17.22 8.79 -20.41
C ARG A 51 -16.63 7.51 -19.82
N ARG A 52 -15.31 7.55 -19.53
CA ARG A 52 -14.56 6.39 -19.05
C ARG A 52 -13.60 6.82 -17.94
N ALA A 53 -13.59 6.08 -16.86
CA ALA A 53 -12.63 6.23 -15.77
C ALA A 53 -11.56 5.14 -15.83
N LEU A 54 -10.31 5.54 -15.54
CA LEU A 54 -9.20 4.62 -15.30
C LEU A 54 -8.86 4.66 -13.81
N VAL A 55 -8.85 3.52 -13.17
CA VAL A 55 -8.36 3.35 -11.80
C VAL A 55 -6.99 2.68 -11.84
N VAL A 56 -6.02 3.33 -11.25
CA VAL A 56 -4.67 2.79 -11.05
C VAL A 56 -4.51 2.42 -9.59
N ALA A 57 -4.37 1.14 -9.30
CA ALA A 57 -4.36 0.61 -7.93
C ALA A 57 -3.18 -0.36 -7.68
N PRO A 58 -2.89 -0.72 -6.41
CA PRO A 58 -2.04 -1.87 -6.11
C PRO A 58 -2.61 -3.15 -6.73
N LYS A 59 -1.74 -4.11 -7.09
CA LYS A 59 -2.15 -5.29 -7.88
C LYS A 59 -3.33 -6.03 -7.27
N LYS A 60 -3.29 -6.36 -5.98
CA LYS A 60 -4.38 -7.10 -5.30
C LYS A 60 -5.69 -6.30 -5.25
N VAL A 61 -5.62 -5.00 -5.03
CA VAL A 61 -6.78 -4.10 -5.08
C VAL A 61 -7.37 -4.04 -6.49
N ALA A 62 -6.51 -3.98 -7.51
CA ALA A 62 -6.94 -3.97 -8.90
C ALA A 62 -7.60 -5.30 -9.34
N GLU A 63 -7.21 -6.42 -8.74
CA GLU A 63 -7.75 -7.75 -9.05
C GLU A 63 -9.22 -7.91 -8.64
N ALA A 64 -9.63 -7.34 -7.51
CA ALA A 64 -10.93 -7.67 -6.93
C ALA A 64 -11.69 -6.48 -6.29
N THR A 65 -11.01 -5.59 -5.55
CA THR A 65 -11.68 -4.62 -4.65
C THR A 65 -12.67 -3.73 -5.40
N TRP A 66 -12.28 -3.13 -6.51
CA TRP A 66 -13.13 -2.22 -7.28
C TRP A 66 -14.33 -2.92 -7.91
N SER A 67 -14.15 -4.15 -8.41
CA SER A 67 -15.24 -4.96 -8.96
C SER A 67 -16.18 -5.46 -7.87
N ASN A 68 -15.65 -5.88 -6.73
CA ASN A 68 -16.46 -6.34 -5.61
C ASN A 68 -17.32 -5.21 -5.02
N GLU A 69 -16.78 -3.99 -4.93
CA GLU A 69 -17.53 -2.83 -4.45
C GLU A 69 -18.70 -2.47 -5.39
N THR A 70 -18.53 -2.56 -6.71
CA THR A 70 -19.65 -2.34 -7.64
C THR A 70 -20.74 -3.41 -7.49
N ALA A 71 -20.36 -4.66 -7.28
CA ALA A 71 -21.32 -5.75 -7.07
C ALA A 71 -22.02 -5.67 -5.69
N LYS A 72 -21.37 -5.08 -4.70
CA LYS A 72 -21.90 -4.96 -3.33
C LYS A 72 -23.03 -3.95 -3.20
N TRP A 73 -22.95 -2.83 -3.90
CA TRP A 73 -23.86 -1.70 -3.73
C TRP A 73 -24.89 -1.60 -4.86
N ASP A 74 -26.20 -1.63 -4.50
CA ASP A 74 -27.30 -1.67 -5.46
C ASP A 74 -27.27 -0.50 -6.47
N HIS A 75 -26.90 0.71 -6.02
CA HIS A 75 -26.84 1.90 -6.87
C HIS A 75 -25.67 1.91 -7.86
N LEU A 76 -24.72 0.99 -7.73
CA LEU A 76 -23.56 0.86 -8.62
C LEU A 76 -23.69 -0.32 -9.60
N SER A 77 -24.81 -1.05 -9.58
CA SER A 77 -25.03 -2.26 -10.39
C SER A 77 -24.91 -2.03 -11.89
N ASP A 78 -25.16 -0.80 -12.36
CA ASP A 78 -25.08 -0.44 -13.78
C ASP A 78 -23.64 -0.09 -14.23
N LEU A 79 -22.70 0.10 -13.28
CA LEU A 79 -21.30 0.37 -13.61
C LEU A 79 -20.60 -0.90 -14.10
N ARG A 80 -20.17 -0.90 -15.33
CA ARG A 80 -19.39 -1.99 -15.91
C ARG A 80 -17.90 -1.77 -15.64
N VAL A 81 -17.29 -2.74 -14.98
CA VAL A 81 -15.84 -2.70 -14.62
C VAL A 81 -15.07 -3.68 -15.50
N SER A 82 -13.97 -3.22 -16.11
CA SER A 82 -13.01 -4.05 -16.83
C SER A 82 -11.68 -4.07 -16.11
N VAL A 83 -11.19 -5.27 -15.78
CA VAL A 83 -9.92 -5.47 -15.08
C VAL A 83 -8.80 -5.71 -16.08
N VAL A 84 -7.87 -4.73 -16.18
CA VAL A 84 -6.80 -4.69 -17.19
C VAL A 84 -5.51 -5.29 -16.60
N LEU A 85 -5.50 -6.60 -16.43
CA LEU A 85 -4.40 -7.36 -15.81
C LEU A 85 -3.96 -8.57 -16.65
N GLY A 86 -2.85 -9.20 -16.24
CA GLY A 86 -2.33 -10.40 -16.86
C GLY A 86 -1.38 -10.12 -18.05
N SER A 87 -1.39 -11.01 -19.06
CA SER A 87 -0.56 -10.87 -20.25
C SER A 87 -0.96 -9.65 -21.12
N ALA A 88 -0.08 -9.20 -22.00
CA ALA A 88 -0.38 -8.09 -22.90
C ALA A 88 -1.68 -8.31 -23.69
N ALA A 89 -1.87 -9.51 -24.26
CA ALA A 89 -3.09 -9.86 -25.00
C ALA A 89 -4.36 -9.79 -24.12
N ARG A 90 -4.30 -10.25 -22.87
CA ARG A 90 -5.43 -10.13 -21.94
C ARG A 90 -5.74 -8.67 -21.60
N ARG A 91 -4.70 -7.85 -21.38
CA ARG A 91 -4.89 -6.42 -21.13
C ARG A 91 -5.48 -5.69 -22.32
N GLU A 92 -5.04 -6.01 -23.55
CA GLU A 92 -5.60 -5.43 -24.77
C GLU A 92 -7.08 -5.83 -24.95
N ALA A 93 -7.42 -7.10 -24.73
CA ALA A 93 -8.81 -7.54 -24.73
C ALA A 93 -9.68 -6.82 -23.69
N ALA A 94 -9.14 -6.62 -22.48
CA ALA A 94 -9.83 -5.89 -21.42
C ALA A 94 -10.01 -4.39 -21.76
N LEU A 95 -9.04 -3.76 -22.46
CA LEU A 95 -9.17 -2.38 -22.93
C LEU A 95 -10.17 -2.25 -24.09
N ALA A 96 -10.32 -3.29 -24.91
CA ALA A 96 -11.30 -3.33 -26.01
C ALA A 96 -12.74 -3.60 -25.50
N ALA A 97 -12.89 -4.18 -24.32
CA ALA A 97 -14.20 -4.41 -23.71
C ALA A 97 -14.94 -3.08 -23.44
N GLU A 98 -16.25 -3.09 -23.62
CA GLU A 98 -17.08 -1.93 -23.32
C GLU A 98 -17.33 -1.84 -21.81
N ALA A 99 -16.65 -0.90 -21.14
CA ALA A 99 -16.76 -0.67 -19.71
C ALA A 99 -16.78 0.84 -19.38
N ASP A 100 -17.19 1.14 -18.16
CA ASP A 100 -17.27 2.49 -17.62
C ASP A 100 -16.06 2.83 -16.76
N VAL A 101 -15.56 1.81 -16.06
CA VAL A 101 -14.38 1.86 -15.19
C VAL A 101 -13.40 0.78 -15.61
N TYR A 102 -12.17 1.18 -15.89
CA TYR A 102 -11.06 0.27 -16.20
C TYR A 102 -10.10 0.27 -15.04
N VAL A 103 -9.76 -0.89 -14.52
CA VAL A 103 -8.88 -1.01 -13.35
C VAL A 103 -7.57 -1.66 -13.76
N ILE A 104 -6.44 -0.98 -13.51
CA ILE A 104 -5.11 -1.47 -13.85
C ILE A 104 -4.19 -1.40 -12.61
N ASN A 105 -3.22 -2.31 -12.52
CA ASN A 105 -2.21 -2.18 -11.48
C ASN A 105 -1.15 -1.11 -11.83
N ARG A 106 -0.65 -0.45 -10.80
CA ARG A 106 0.33 0.66 -10.92
C ARG A 106 1.59 0.32 -11.73
N ASP A 107 2.01 -0.95 -11.74
CA ASP A 107 3.22 -1.37 -12.45
C ASP A 107 3.01 -1.44 -13.98
N ASN A 108 1.77 -1.56 -14.42
CA ASN A 108 1.39 -1.57 -15.83
C ASN A 108 1.06 -0.17 -16.40
N VAL A 109 1.16 0.90 -15.59
CA VAL A 109 0.90 2.28 -16.07
C VAL A 109 1.83 2.66 -17.22
N ALA A 110 3.11 2.30 -17.14
CA ALA A 110 4.07 2.58 -18.22
C ALA A 110 3.67 1.90 -19.51
N TRP A 111 3.33 0.61 -19.46
CA TRP A 111 2.81 -0.13 -20.61
C TRP A 111 1.55 0.51 -21.20
N LEU A 112 0.59 0.90 -20.37
CA LEU A 112 -0.66 1.53 -20.83
C LEU A 112 -0.41 2.84 -21.57
N VAL A 113 0.48 3.69 -21.02
CA VAL A 113 0.85 4.94 -21.68
C VAL A 113 1.53 4.68 -23.01
N ASP A 114 2.45 3.71 -23.05
CA ASP A 114 3.14 3.33 -24.31
C ASP A 114 2.14 2.77 -25.33
N TYR A 115 1.18 1.95 -24.89
CA TYR A 115 0.11 1.41 -25.73
C TYR A 115 -0.69 2.50 -26.47
N TYR A 116 -1.04 3.58 -25.79
CA TYR A 116 -1.80 4.71 -26.36
C TYR A 116 -0.91 5.82 -26.97
N SER A 117 0.40 5.73 -26.80
CA SER A 117 1.35 6.71 -27.36
C SER A 117 2.19 6.16 -28.51
N ASP A 118 2.00 4.89 -28.90
CA ASP A 118 2.75 4.25 -29.98
C ASP A 118 2.41 4.92 -31.33
N PRO A 119 3.37 5.58 -31.99
CA PRO A 119 3.12 6.28 -33.25
C PRO A 119 2.74 5.35 -34.41
N ARG A 120 2.99 4.04 -34.29
CA ARG A 120 2.60 3.01 -35.26
C ARG A 120 1.09 2.73 -35.24
N HIS A 121 0.40 3.10 -34.15
CA HIS A 121 -1.03 2.87 -33.92
C HIS A 121 -1.76 4.19 -33.69
N LYS A 122 -1.85 5.01 -34.77
CA LYS A 122 -2.47 6.34 -34.73
C LYS A 122 -3.99 6.31 -34.43
N ASP A 123 -4.62 5.17 -34.60
CA ASP A 123 -6.01 4.86 -34.25
C ASP A 123 -6.24 4.73 -32.74
N ARG A 124 -5.19 4.45 -31.96
CA ARG A 124 -5.25 4.33 -30.51
C ARG A 124 -5.17 5.70 -29.83
N THR A 125 -6.28 6.23 -29.43
CA THR A 125 -6.33 7.49 -28.68
C THR A 125 -6.62 7.22 -27.21
N TRP A 126 -6.02 8.03 -26.31
CA TRP A 126 -6.27 7.95 -24.86
C TRP A 126 -7.76 8.16 -24.56
N PRO A 127 -8.50 7.16 -24.05
CA PRO A 127 -9.95 7.22 -23.95
C PRO A 127 -10.47 7.66 -22.57
N PHE A 128 -9.58 7.86 -21.58
CA PHE A 128 -9.97 8.05 -20.20
C PHE A 128 -10.06 9.55 -19.84
N ASP A 129 -11.26 10.01 -19.53
CA ASP A 129 -11.51 11.38 -19.09
C ASP A 129 -11.10 11.59 -17.63
N CYS A 130 -11.23 10.54 -16.82
CA CYS A 130 -10.92 10.54 -15.40
C CYS A 130 -9.86 9.49 -15.09
N VAL A 131 -8.89 9.85 -14.26
CA VAL A 131 -7.91 8.91 -13.69
C VAL A 131 -7.98 8.98 -12.18
N VAL A 132 -8.15 7.84 -11.56
CA VAL A 132 -8.13 7.64 -10.10
C VAL A 132 -6.82 6.96 -9.75
N LEU A 133 -6.05 7.55 -8.85
CA LEU A 133 -4.84 6.94 -8.29
C LEU A 133 -5.16 6.42 -6.90
N ASP A 134 -5.42 5.12 -6.82
CA ASP A 134 -5.62 4.45 -5.53
C ASP A 134 -4.25 4.13 -4.92
N GLU A 135 -4.06 4.51 -3.67
CA GLU A 135 -2.76 4.60 -3.01
C GLU A 135 -1.78 5.51 -3.76
N SER A 136 -2.18 6.80 -3.93
CA SER A 136 -1.39 7.83 -4.64
C SER A 136 0.00 8.03 -4.06
N SER A 137 0.23 7.68 -2.79
CA SER A 137 1.56 7.64 -2.16
C SER A 137 2.57 6.78 -2.93
N SER A 138 2.11 5.84 -3.75
CA SER A 138 2.96 5.07 -4.66
C SER A 138 3.59 5.90 -5.78
N PHE A 139 3.08 7.11 -6.05
CA PHE A 139 3.60 8.07 -7.03
C PHE A 139 4.50 9.16 -6.41
N LYS A 140 4.83 9.08 -5.12
CA LYS A 140 5.69 10.05 -4.41
C LYS A 140 7.08 10.24 -5.01
N ASN A 141 7.62 9.23 -5.69
CA ASN A 141 8.92 9.33 -6.35
C ASN A 141 8.78 9.87 -7.77
N HIS A 142 9.14 11.15 -7.97
CA HIS A 142 9.13 11.83 -9.28
C HIS A 142 10.09 11.22 -10.32
N GLN A 143 11.07 10.43 -9.90
CA GLN A 143 11.99 9.74 -10.82
C GLN A 143 11.43 8.39 -11.29
N SER A 144 10.39 7.87 -10.67
CA SER A 144 9.80 6.60 -11.06
C SER A 144 9.23 6.64 -12.47
N LEU A 145 9.37 5.51 -13.19
CA LEU A 145 8.87 5.38 -14.56
C LEU A 145 7.35 5.66 -14.63
N ARG A 146 6.57 5.16 -13.66
CA ARG A 146 5.13 5.36 -13.59
C ARG A 146 4.74 6.84 -13.50
N PHE A 147 5.44 7.61 -12.66
CA PHE A 147 5.21 9.06 -12.56
C PHE A 147 5.54 9.77 -13.88
N LYS A 148 6.73 9.51 -14.45
CA LYS A 148 7.18 10.13 -15.71
C LYS A 148 6.20 9.86 -16.85
N LYS A 149 5.72 8.64 -16.98
CA LYS A 149 4.75 8.24 -18.01
C LYS A 149 3.39 8.90 -17.80
N LEU A 150 2.85 8.87 -16.59
CA LEU A 150 1.56 9.48 -16.29
C LEU A 150 1.61 11.01 -16.46
N LYS A 151 2.71 11.65 -16.08
CA LYS A 151 2.96 13.08 -16.32
C LYS A 151 2.81 13.48 -17.80
N VAL A 152 3.29 12.65 -18.73
CA VAL A 152 3.12 12.89 -20.19
C VAL A 152 1.65 12.84 -20.59
N MET A 153 0.86 11.96 -19.99
CA MET A 153 -0.57 11.83 -20.29
C MET A 153 -1.43 12.88 -19.57
N ARG A 154 -0.91 13.54 -18.54
CA ARG A 154 -1.65 14.49 -17.70
C ARG A 154 -2.46 15.54 -18.48
N PRO A 155 -1.96 16.15 -19.57
CA PRO A 155 -2.72 17.14 -20.35
C PRO A 155 -3.98 16.56 -21.04
N ARG A 156 -4.06 15.23 -21.21
CA ARG A 156 -5.20 14.55 -21.82
C ARG A 156 -6.23 14.08 -20.79
N ILE A 157 -5.95 14.25 -19.49
CA ILE A 157 -6.80 13.81 -18.38
C ILE A 157 -7.58 15.04 -17.87
N ARG A 158 -8.91 15.00 -17.97
CA ARG A 158 -9.78 16.08 -17.51
C ARG A 158 -9.94 16.09 -16.00
N ARG A 159 -10.07 14.90 -15.40
CA ARG A 159 -10.22 14.72 -13.96
C ARG A 159 -9.13 13.80 -13.40
N MET A 160 -8.57 14.20 -12.26
CA MET A 160 -7.62 13.40 -11.52
C MET A 160 -8.08 13.31 -10.06
N ILE A 161 -8.25 12.08 -9.57
CA ILE A 161 -8.65 11.82 -8.18
C ILE A 161 -7.53 11.02 -7.53
N GLU A 162 -7.00 11.49 -6.43
CA GLU A 162 -5.99 10.79 -5.66
C GLU A 162 -6.56 10.30 -4.34
N LEU A 163 -6.31 9.04 -4.02
CA LEU A 163 -6.80 8.39 -2.81
C LEU A 163 -5.61 7.82 -2.04
N THR A 164 -5.46 8.16 -0.78
CA THR A 164 -4.52 7.51 0.14
C THR A 164 -4.86 7.83 1.60
N GLY A 165 -4.52 6.92 2.52
CA GLY A 165 -4.54 7.20 3.96
C GLY A 165 -3.21 7.78 4.45
N THR A 166 -2.14 7.64 3.68
CA THR A 166 -0.78 8.03 4.07
C THR A 166 -0.09 8.85 2.99
N PRO A 167 -0.44 10.13 2.81
CA PRO A 167 0.11 10.96 1.72
C PRO A 167 1.60 11.25 1.89
N THR A 168 2.11 11.26 3.12
CA THR A 168 3.48 11.67 3.48
C THR A 168 4.22 10.63 4.32
N PRO A 169 4.37 9.38 3.84
CA PRO A 169 4.97 8.33 4.66
C PRO A 169 6.43 8.60 5.07
N HIS A 170 7.16 9.43 4.36
CA HIS A 170 8.54 9.85 4.68
C HIS A 170 8.66 11.37 4.91
N GLY A 171 7.54 12.06 5.08
CA GLY A 171 7.47 13.50 5.32
C GLY A 171 6.97 14.32 4.12
N LEU A 172 6.90 15.63 4.31
CA LEU A 172 6.27 16.57 3.37
C LEU A 172 6.90 16.56 1.96
N THR A 173 8.14 16.11 1.82
CA THR A 173 8.81 15.96 0.51
C THR A 173 8.07 15.03 -0.45
N ASP A 174 7.29 14.09 0.08
CA ASP A 174 6.53 13.11 -0.69
C ASP A 174 5.32 13.72 -1.42
N LEU A 175 4.87 14.92 -1.03
CA LEU A 175 3.68 15.56 -1.59
C LEU A 175 3.89 16.08 -3.01
N TRP A 176 5.09 16.57 -3.34
CA TRP A 176 5.29 17.29 -4.61
C TRP A 176 4.83 16.50 -5.83
N SER A 177 5.20 15.24 -5.93
CA SER A 177 4.87 14.41 -7.10
C SER A 177 3.37 14.15 -7.22
N GLN A 178 2.72 13.88 -6.10
CA GLN A 178 1.28 13.66 -6.03
C GLN A 178 0.55 14.93 -6.47
N ILE A 179 0.81 16.05 -5.82
CA ILE A 179 0.17 17.33 -6.15
C ILE A 179 0.48 17.80 -7.57
N TYR A 180 1.70 17.50 -8.07
CA TYR A 180 2.04 17.79 -9.46
C TYR A 180 1.11 17.09 -10.46
N LEU A 181 0.72 15.84 -10.20
CA LEU A 181 -0.23 15.12 -11.04
C LEU A 181 -1.64 15.74 -10.98
N LEU A 182 -2.03 16.36 -9.89
CA LEU A 182 -3.31 17.07 -9.78
C LEU A 182 -3.31 18.40 -10.55
N ASP A 183 -2.29 19.24 -10.37
CA ASP A 183 -2.34 20.64 -10.79
C ASP A 183 -1.26 21.08 -11.79
N GLY A 184 -0.32 20.19 -12.16
CA GLY A 184 0.79 20.48 -13.07
C GLY A 184 1.85 21.40 -12.46
N GLY A 185 1.95 21.45 -11.13
CA GLY A 185 2.94 22.21 -10.38
C GLY A 185 2.54 23.67 -10.14
N LYS A 186 1.25 23.98 -10.17
CA LYS A 186 0.74 25.34 -9.93
C LYS A 186 0.96 25.79 -8.48
N ARG A 187 0.75 24.88 -7.48
CA ARG A 187 0.82 25.20 -6.06
C ARG A 187 2.19 24.97 -5.46
N LEU A 188 2.79 23.83 -5.70
CA LEU A 188 4.04 23.42 -5.08
C LEU A 188 5.28 23.65 -5.99
N GLY A 189 5.10 24.36 -7.11
CA GLY A 189 6.19 24.66 -8.04
C GLY A 189 6.33 23.61 -9.16
N ARG A 190 6.83 24.06 -10.32
CA ARG A 190 6.94 23.25 -11.54
C ARG A 190 8.00 22.16 -11.47
N THR A 191 8.94 22.27 -10.54
CA THR A 191 10.02 21.29 -10.34
C THR A 191 10.17 20.98 -8.85
N VAL A 192 10.69 19.78 -8.56
CA VAL A 192 10.98 19.38 -7.17
C VAL A 192 12.03 20.29 -6.51
N SER A 193 12.94 20.86 -7.31
CA SER A 193 13.95 21.82 -6.80
C SER A 193 13.26 23.09 -6.29
N VAL A 194 12.37 23.68 -7.08
CA VAL A 194 11.59 24.86 -6.64
C VAL A 194 10.81 24.56 -5.36
N TYR A 195 10.15 23.40 -5.27
CA TYR A 195 9.45 22.99 -4.05
C TYR A 195 10.38 22.92 -2.83
N ARG A 196 11.55 22.29 -3.00
CA ARG A 196 12.56 22.19 -1.95
C ARG A 196 13.11 23.57 -1.55
N ASP A 197 13.40 24.41 -2.50
CA ASP A 197 13.91 25.76 -2.23
C ASP A 197 12.89 26.63 -1.49
N MET A 198 11.59 26.48 -1.79
CA MET A 198 10.52 27.23 -1.13
C MET A 198 10.29 26.80 0.31
N PHE A 199 10.24 25.49 0.59
CA PHE A 199 9.69 24.96 1.85
C PHE A 199 10.69 24.20 2.71
N PHE A 200 11.91 23.93 2.22
CA PHE A 200 12.86 23.10 2.94
C PHE A 200 14.24 23.73 3.06
N LEU A 201 15.00 23.20 3.99
CA LEU A 201 16.44 23.46 4.15
C LEU A 201 17.19 22.15 3.94
N PRO A 202 18.39 22.17 3.33
CA PRO A 202 19.28 21.01 3.33
C PRO A 202 19.60 20.59 4.77
N ASP A 203 19.49 19.29 5.04
CA ASP A 203 19.77 18.72 6.37
C ASP A 203 21.07 17.94 6.36
N LYS A 204 21.13 16.78 5.70
CA LYS A 204 22.34 15.99 5.56
C LYS A 204 22.91 16.14 4.16
N ARG A 205 24.21 16.49 4.10
CA ARG A 205 24.91 16.65 2.81
C ARG A 205 26.32 16.02 2.86
N ASN A 206 26.79 15.58 1.71
CA ASN A 206 28.19 15.19 1.52
C ASN A 206 28.72 15.97 0.31
N GLY A 207 29.57 16.96 0.55
CA GLY A 207 30.00 17.90 -0.47
C GLY A 207 28.81 18.64 -1.10
N ALA A 208 28.68 18.54 -2.42
CA ALA A 208 27.60 19.16 -3.19
C ALA A 208 26.26 18.38 -3.17
N THR A 209 26.27 17.14 -2.71
CA THR A 209 25.07 16.28 -2.73
C THR A 209 24.30 16.38 -1.42
N VAL A 210 23.04 16.79 -1.50
CA VAL A 210 22.11 16.82 -0.36
C VAL A 210 21.35 15.51 -0.30
N TRP A 211 21.44 14.81 0.85
CA TRP A 211 20.81 13.52 1.08
C TRP A 211 19.44 13.62 1.73
N SER A 212 19.24 14.62 2.62
CA SER A 212 17.96 14.84 3.28
C SER A 212 17.64 16.33 3.38
N TYR A 213 16.34 16.60 3.53
CA TYR A 213 15.79 17.94 3.65
C TYR A 213 14.92 18.00 4.89
N LYS A 214 14.97 19.09 5.65
CA LYS A 214 14.05 19.39 6.75
C LYS A 214 13.13 20.55 6.38
N PRO A 215 11.86 20.54 6.79
CA PRO A 215 10.95 21.64 6.57
C PRO A 215 11.48 22.93 7.21
N ARG A 216 11.24 24.06 6.55
CA ARG A 216 11.41 25.38 7.16
C ARG A 216 10.33 25.57 8.23
N GLU A 217 10.56 26.50 9.16
CA GLU A 217 9.54 26.95 10.12
C GLU A 217 8.29 27.45 9.38
N GLY A 218 7.09 27.01 9.78
CA GLY A 218 5.84 27.35 9.13
C GLY A 218 5.60 26.70 7.75
N ALA A 219 6.52 25.87 7.25
CA ALA A 219 6.38 25.26 5.92
C ALA A 219 5.17 24.31 5.83
N GLN A 220 4.87 23.58 6.89
CA GLN A 220 3.74 22.66 6.92
C GLN A 220 2.41 23.41 6.77
N GLU A 221 2.22 24.44 7.54
CA GLU A 221 1.03 25.30 7.51
C GLU A 221 0.87 25.98 6.16
N ALA A 222 1.97 26.48 5.60
CA ALA A 222 1.99 27.11 4.28
C ALA A 222 1.61 26.11 3.17
N ILE A 223 2.19 24.89 3.18
CA ILE A 223 1.84 23.84 2.23
C ILE A 223 0.37 23.44 2.36
N TYR A 224 -0.12 23.21 3.58
CA TYR A 224 -1.51 22.83 3.79
C TYR A 224 -2.49 23.92 3.38
N GLY A 225 -2.15 25.18 3.63
CA GLY A 225 -2.93 26.34 3.15
C GLY A 225 -3.06 26.36 1.63
N LEU A 226 -1.96 26.11 0.90
CA LEU A 226 -1.96 26.04 -0.56
C LEU A 226 -2.76 24.87 -1.13
N LEU A 227 -2.95 23.80 -0.37
CA LEU A 227 -3.62 22.58 -0.82
C LEU A 227 -5.08 22.48 -0.36
N SER A 228 -5.55 23.38 0.49
CA SER A 228 -6.84 23.31 1.17
C SER A 228 -8.06 23.24 0.24
N ASP A 229 -7.93 23.75 -0.99
CA ASP A 229 -9.00 23.76 -2.00
C ASP A 229 -9.05 22.50 -2.86
N ILE A 230 -7.97 21.69 -2.88
CA ILE A 230 -7.88 20.45 -3.68
C ILE A 230 -7.55 19.20 -2.86
N CYS A 231 -7.31 19.33 -1.58
CA CYS A 231 -7.02 18.19 -0.69
C CYS A 231 -7.99 18.16 0.48
N ILE A 232 -8.61 17.01 0.72
CA ILE A 232 -9.43 16.73 1.89
C ILE A 232 -8.69 15.71 2.73
N SER A 233 -8.47 16.00 4.01
CA SER A 233 -7.85 15.08 4.96
C SER A 233 -8.82 14.78 6.10
N MET A 234 -9.03 13.49 6.41
CA MET A 234 -9.92 13.05 7.49
C MET A 234 -9.33 11.82 8.18
N LYS A 235 -9.40 11.82 9.50
CA LYS A 235 -9.01 10.69 10.33
C LYS A 235 -10.21 9.83 10.67
N ALA A 236 -10.00 8.51 10.76
CA ALA A 236 -11.06 7.57 11.13
C ALA A 236 -11.60 7.85 12.55
N SER A 237 -10.73 8.25 13.48
CA SER A 237 -11.10 8.62 14.85
C SER A 237 -12.15 9.72 14.94
N ASP A 238 -12.24 10.60 13.93
CA ASP A 238 -13.14 11.75 13.98
C ASP A 238 -14.58 11.40 13.52
N TYR A 239 -14.73 10.24 12.85
CA TYR A 239 -15.98 9.86 12.17
C TYR A 239 -16.49 8.47 12.53
N LEU A 240 -15.64 7.59 13.06
CA LEU A 240 -15.98 6.22 13.39
C LEU A 240 -15.78 5.97 14.88
N THR A 241 -16.78 5.40 15.52
CA THR A 241 -16.66 4.87 16.89
C THR A 241 -16.04 3.47 16.79
N LEU A 242 -14.72 3.41 16.83
CA LEU A 242 -13.98 2.16 16.86
C LEU A 242 -13.69 1.79 18.33
N PRO A 243 -13.66 0.49 18.68
CA PRO A 243 -13.15 0.06 19.96
C PRO A 243 -11.68 0.48 20.12
N ASP A 244 -11.26 0.73 21.35
CA ASP A 244 -9.88 1.07 21.65
C ASP A 244 -8.93 -0.05 21.17
N CYS A 245 -7.87 0.34 20.49
CA CYS A 245 -6.81 -0.57 20.12
C CYS A 245 -5.89 -0.77 21.33
N ILE A 246 -5.98 -1.95 21.95
CA ILE A 246 -5.08 -2.34 23.03
C ILE A 246 -3.81 -2.87 22.40
N SER A 247 -2.69 -2.19 22.66
CA SER A 247 -1.36 -2.63 22.24
C SER A 247 -0.61 -3.18 23.45
N GLU A 248 -0.18 -4.42 23.37
CA GLU A 248 0.60 -5.09 24.41
C GLU A 248 1.93 -5.57 23.82
N GLU A 249 3.02 -5.27 24.52
CA GLU A 249 4.33 -5.78 24.18
C GLU A 249 4.62 -7.02 25.05
N ILE A 250 4.92 -8.14 24.40
CA ILE A 250 5.33 -9.37 25.09
C ILE A 250 6.86 -9.51 24.97
N PRO A 251 7.62 -9.13 26.00
CA PRO A 251 9.08 -9.22 25.95
C PRO A 251 9.51 -10.68 26.06
N VAL A 252 10.21 -11.15 25.03
CA VAL A 252 10.78 -12.50 24.99
C VAL A 252 12.27 -12.41 25.31
N LYS A 253 12.71 -13.09 26.38
CA LYS A 253 14.12 -13.19 26.74
C LYS A 253 14.74 -14.36 26.00
N LEU A 254 15.93 -14.14 25.45
CA LEU A 254 16.74 -15.21 24.91
C LEU A 254 17.26 -16.10 26.05
N ASP A 255 17.33 -17.40 25.82
CA ASP A 255 18.04 -18.30 26.74
C ASP A 255 19.56 -18.01 26.72
N GLU A 256 20.30 -18.58 27.66
CA GLU A 256 21.75 -18.33 27.81
C GLU A 256 22.55 -18.66 26.54
N LYS A 257 22.18 -19.74 25.84
CA LYS A 257 22.82 -20.19 24.61
C LYS A 257 22.56 -19.23 23.46
N ALA A 258 21.31 -18.82 23.29
CA ALA A 258 20.90 -17.85 22.27
C ALA A 258 21.49 -16.47 22.53
N GLN A 259 21.55 -16.02 23.80
CA GLN A 259 22.17 -14.77 24.19
C GLN A 259 23.68 -14.78 23.91
N ALA A 260 24.36 -15.88 24.17
CA ALA A 260 25.79 -16.03 23.84
C ALA A 260 26.02 -16.00 22.32
N ALA A 261 25.15 -16.63 21.53
CA ALA A 261 25.19 -16.60 20.08
C ALA A 261 24.95 -15.17 19.54
N TYR A 262 23.99 -14.43 20.10
CA TYR A 262 23.72 -13.04 19.75
C TYR A 262 24.94 -12.17 20.00
N SER A 263 25.51 -12.23 21.22
CA SER A 263 26.65 -11.41 21.61
C SER A 263 27.90 -11.75 20.80
N ARG A 264 28.11 -13.00 20.41
CA ARG A 264 29.18 -13.42 19.52
C ARG A 264 29.04 -12.85 18.13
N LEU A 265 27.83 -12.97 17.52
CA LEU A 265 27.56 -12.43 16.19
C LEU A 265 27.70 -10.90 16.16
N GLU A 266 27.21 -10.21 17.21
CA GLU A 266 27.30 -8.76 17.33
C GLU A 266 28.74 -8.27 17.39
N ARG A 267 29.60 -8.94 18.20
CA ARG A 267 30.98 -8.53 18.42
C ARG A 267 31.90 -8.92 17.27
N ASP A 268 31.78 -10.17 16.82
CA ASP A 268 32.76 -10.80 15.94
C ASP A 268 32.32 -10.75 14.46
N MET A 269 31.09 -10.31 14.19
CA MET A 269 30.42 -10.37 12.87
C MET A 269 30.40 -11.79 12.27
N LEU A 270 30.53 -12.79 13.13
CA LEU A 270 30.68 -14.19 12.77
C LEU A 270 30.08 -15.08 13.84
N LEU A 271 29.28 -16.08 13.41
CA LEU A 271 28.67 -17.06 14.28
C LEU A 271 28.82 -18.45 13.67
N GLU A 272 29.46 -19.36 14.38
CA GLU A 272 29.48 -20.79 14.10
C GLU A 272 28.30 -21.43 14.85
N VAL A 273 27.30 -21.89 14.13
CA VAL A 273 26.08 -22.50 14.71
C VAL A 273 26.31 -24.00 14.94
N ASP A 274 26.96 -24.64 13.99
CA ASP A 274 27.45 -26.02 14.04
C ASP A 274 28.75 -26.15 13.21
N PRO A 275 29.45 -27.31 13.24
CA PRO A 275 30.78 -27.45 12.59
C PRO A 275 30.77 -27.21 11.06
N GLU A 276 29.59 -27.25 10.41
CA GLU A 276 29.46 -27.06 8.97
C GLU A 276 28.82 -25.72 8.60
N THR A 277 28.19 -25.02 9.58
CA THR A 277 27.42 -23.80 9.33
C THR A 277 28.08 -22.57 9.96
N LEU A 278 28.69 -21.75 9.11
CA LEU A 278 29.26 -20.47 9.46
C LEU A 278 28.38 -19.31 8.95
N ILE A 279 27.95 -18.43 9.84
CA ILE A 279 27.20 -17.25 9.53
C ILE A 279 28.12 -16.03 9.59
N THR A 280 28.22 -15.28 8.50
CA THR A 280 29.06 -14.09 8.41
C THR A 280 28.26 -12.83 8.14
N ALA A 281 28.76 -11.68 8.57
CA ALA A 281 28.17 -10.37 8.32
C ALA A 281 29.21 -9.39 7.78
N ASN A 282 29.21 -9.16 6.48
CA ASN A 282 30.23 -8.37 5.78
C ASN A 282 30.02 -6.84 5.87
N SER A 283 28.95 -6.37 6.52
CA SER A 283 28.66 -4.95 6.74
C SER A 283 27.69 -4.76 7.90
N ALA A 284 27.64 -3.53 8.45
CA ALA A 284 26.71 -3.20 9.53
C ALA A 284 25.22 -3.45 9.19
N GLY A 285 24.82 -3.20 7.94
CA GLY A 285 23.45 -3.47 7.51
C GLY A 285 23.14 -4.97 7.43
N VAL A 286 24.08 -5.78 6.98
CA VAL A 286 23.97 -7.24 6.98
C VAL A 286 23.94 -7.75 8.42
N LEU A 287 24.81 -7.23 9.30
CA LEU A 287 24.83 -7.59 10.72
C LEU A 287 23.47 -7.33 11.39
N THR A 288 22.90 -6.13 11.23
CA THR A 288 21.60 -5.80 11.80
C THR A 288 20.52 -6.79 11.34
N ASN A 289 20.51 -7.13 10.06
CA ASN A 289 19.51 -8.09 9.53
C ASN A 289 19.74 -9.52 10.10
N LYS A 290 20.99 -9.96 10.24
CA LYS A 290 21.32 -11.25 10.85
C LYS A 290 20.97 -11.31 12.33
N LEU A 291 21.19 -10.22 13.09
CA LEU A 291 20.76 -10.12 14.49
C LEU A 291 19.23 -10.16 14.62
N LEU A 292 18.49 -9.50 13.74
CA LEU A 292 17.02 -9.60 13.70
C LEU A 292 16.55 -11.04 13.41
N GLN A 293 17.16 -11.72 12.44
CA GLN A 293 16.90 -13.12 12.16
C GLN A 293 17.18 -14.01 13.38
N LEU A 294 18.32 -13.80 14.06
CA LEU A 294 18.66 -14.55 15.26
C LEU A 294 17.64 -14.32 16.38
N CYS A 295 17.21 -13.07 16.61
CA CYS A 295 16.16 -12.77 17.59
C CYS A 295 14.83 -13.47 17.28
N ASP A 296 14.53 -13.75 16.01
CA ASP A 296 13.38 -14.57 15.61
C ASP A 296 13.66 -16.07 15.71
N GLY A 297 14.91 -16.47 15.99
CA GLY A 297 15.32 -17.82 16.38
C GLY A 297 15.94 -18.67 15.30
N ALA A 298 16.14 -18.16 14.08
CA ALA A 298 16.91 -18.82 13.02
C ALA A 298 17.65 -17.80 12.17
N VAL A 299 18.79 -18.20 11.56
CA VAL A 299 19.61 -17.33 10.73
C VAL A 299 19.87 -18.00 9.38
N TYR A 300 19.80 -17.25 8.29
CA TYR A 300 20.18 -17.75 6.97
C TYR A 300 21.70 -17.81 6.83
N ASP A 301 22.23 -18.86 6.20
CA ASP A 301 23.61 -18.93 5.73
C ASP A 301 23.81 -18.10 4.44
N GLU A 302 24.98 -18.19 3.83
CA GLU A 302 25.30 -17.48 2.58
C GLU A 302 24.57 -18.05 1.36
N VAL A 303 24.13 -19.31 1.45
CA VAL A 303 23.41 -20.01 0.37
C VAL A 303 21.90 -19.79 0.49
N GLY A 304 21.42 -19.30 1.65
CA GLY A 304 20.02 -19.03 1.93
C GLY A 304 19.28 -20.12 2.70
N ASN A 305 20.00 -21.11 3.25
CA ASN A 305 19.41 -22.10 4.15
C ASN A 305 19.23 -21.50 5.55
N ALA A 306 18.13 -21.80 6.19
CA ALA A 306 17.85 -21.32 7.55
C ALA A 306 18.32 -22.34 8.59
N THR A 307 19.18 -21.90 9.50
CA THR A 307 19.63 -22.71 10.64
C THR A 307 18.98 -22.21 11.92
N VAL A 308 18.29 -23.11 12.63
CA VAL A 308 17.59 -22.79 13.89
C VAL A 308 18.62 -22.63 15.02
N VAL A 309 18.53 -21.54 15.74
CA VAL A 309 19.38 -21.22 16.90
C VAL A 309 18.64 -21.45 18.21
N HIS A 310 17.38 -21.01 18.30
CA HIS A 310 16.52 -21.17 19.47
C HIS A 310 15.03 -21.11 19.13
N ASN A 311 14.15 -21.45 20.10
CA ASN A 311 12.69 -21.43 19.94
C ASN A 311 11.98 -20.44 20.88
N CYS A 312 12.69 -19.58 21.62
CA CYS A 312 12.12 -18.73 22.66
C CYS A 312 10.88 -17.92 22.16
N LYS A 313 10.98 -17.35 20.93
CA LYS A 313 9.88 -16.57 20.36
C LYS A 313 8.70 -17.43 19.90
N ILE A 314 8.95 -18.63 19.38
CA ILE A 314 7.91 -19.60 19.00
C ILE A 314 7.16 -20.09 20.24
N GLU A 315 7.88 -20.37 21.33
CA GLU A 315 7.28 -20.79 22.60
C GLU A 315 6.37 -19.70 23.17
N ALA A 316 6.84 -18.46 23.27
CA ALA A 316 6.05 -17.32 23.70
C ALA A 316 4.82 -17.06 22.79
N PHE A 317 4.98 -17.26 21.48
CA PHE A 317 3.86 -17.18 20.54
C PHE A 317 2.81 -18.28 20.81
N MET A 318 3.23 -19.51 21.03
CA MET A 318 2.29 -20.61 21.34
C MET A 318 1.55 -20.40 22.65
N GLU A 319 2.22 -19.89 23.69
CA GLU A 319 1.56 -19.47 24.94
C GLU A 319 0.50 -18.38 24.70
N THR A 320 0.80 -17.41 23.84
CA THR A 320 -0.16 -16.37 23.44
C THR A 320 -1.37 -16.96 22.72
N VAL A 321 -1.14 -17.90 21.79
CA VAL A 321 -2.22 -18.58 21.06
C VAL A 321 -3.13 -19.39 21.98
N GLU A 322 -2.57 -20.06 23.00
CA GLU A 322 -3.34 -20.76 24.02
C GLU A 322 -4.22 -19.82 24.84
N GLN A 323 -3.72 -18.61 25.15
CA GLN A 323 -4.47 -17.60 25.91
C GLN A 323 -5.63 -16.98 25.12
N LEU A 324 -5.64 -17.08 23.80
CA LEU A 324 -6.74 -16.57 22.96
C LEU A 324 -8.07 -17.31 23.14
N ASN A 325 -8.06 -18.49 23.76
CA ASN A 325 -9.27 -19.28 24.08
C ASN A 325 -10.24 -19.43 22.90
N GLY A 326 -9.71 -19.70 21.71
CA GLY A 326 -10.49 -19.89 20.49
C GLY A 326 -10.86 -18.60 19.76
N GLN A 327 -10.36 -17.45 20.20
CA GLN A 327 -10.42 -16.24 19.38
C GLN A 327 -9.47 -16.36 18.19
N ARG A 328 -9.91 -15.77 17.07
CA ARG A 328 -9.12 -15.81 15.83
C ARG A 328 -7.93 -14.87 15.91
N ALA A 329 -6.81 -15.27 15.32
CA ALA A 329 -5.59 -14.49 15.29
C ALA A 329 -5.11 -14.24 13.86
N LEU A 330 -4.85 -12.95 13.53
CA LEU A 330 -4.11 -12.56 12.36
C LEU A 330 -2.65 -12.35 12.78
N VAL A 331 -1.74 -13.13 12.22
CA VAL A 331 -0.34 -13.19 12.63
C VAL A 331 0.56 -12.73 11.48
N PHE A 332 1.37 -11.71 11.73
CA PHE A 332 2.35 -11.23 10.76
C PHE A 332 3.73 -11.78 11.08
N TYR A 333 4.44 -12.25 10.04
CA TYR A 333 5.81 -12.74 10.11
C TYR A 333 6.72 -11.94 9.17
N ASN A 334 8.01 -11.85 9.50
CA ASN A 334 8.99 -11.11 8.69
C ASN A 334 9.82 -12.00 7.76
N PHE A 335 10.28 -13.15 8.24
CA PHE A 335 11.17 -14.02 7.49
C PHE A 335 10.46 -15.31 7.05
N GLN A 336 10.95 -15.94 5.98
CA GLN A 336 10.36 -17.21 5.51
C GLN A 336 10.59 -18.35 6.51
N HIS A 337 11.70 -18.33 7.25
CA HIS A 337 11.91 -19.30 8.33
C HIS A 337 10.90 -19.14 9.47
N ASP A 338 10.43 -17.91 9.79
CA ASP A 338 9.36 -17.72 10.78
C ASP A 338 8.08 -18.40 10.32
N LYS A 339 7.70 -18.20 9.05
CA LYS A 339 6.52 -18.86 8.48
C LYS A 339 6.60 -20.38 8.63
N ALA A 340 7.74 -20.97 8.27
CA ALA A 340 7.92 -22.42 8.33
C ALA A 340 7.80 -22.94 9.77
N ARG A 341 8.47 -22.27 10.72
CA ARG A 341 8.47 -22.64 12.15
C ARG A 341 7.11 -22.43 12.83
N LEU A 342 6.41 -21.34 12.48
CA LEU A 342 5.04 -21.08 12.95
C LEU A 342 4.07 -22.17 12.45
N LEU A 343 4.16 -22.55 11.17
CA LEU A 343 3.35 -23.63 10.61
C LEU A 343 3.65 -24.98 11.27
N GLU A 344 4.91 -25.28 11.54
CA GLU A 344 5.32 -26.50 12.25
C GLU A 344 4.76 -26.53 13.68
N ALA A 345 4.87 -25.41 14.42
CA ALA A 345 4.36 -25.30 15.78
C ALA A 345 2.82 -25.41 15.83
N LEU A 346 2.13 -24.65 14.99
CA LEU A 346 0.67 -24.65 14.89
C LEU A 346 0.11 -25.96 14.35
N GLY A 347 0.86 -26.69 13.51
CA GLY A 347 0.46 -28.00 12.99
C GLY A 347 0.32 -29.08 14.05
N LYS A 348 0.83 -28.86 15.27
CA LYS A 348 0.66 -29.71 16.44
C LYS A 348 -0.66 -29.42 17.18
N THR A 349 -1.39 -28.39 16.78
CA THR A 349 -2.68 -27.99 17.36
C THR A 349 -3.86 -28.47 16.51
N LYS A 350 -5.09 -28.28 17.01
CA LYS A 350 -6.32 -28.54 16.26
C LYS A 350 -6.86 -27.31 15.53
N LEU A 351 -6.11 -26.22 15.48
CA LEU A 351 -6.53 -24.97 14.88
C LEU A 351 -6.50 -25.04 13.35
N HIS A 352 -7.48 -24.41 12.71
CA HIS A 352 -7.49 -24.22 11.26
C HIS A 352 -6.54 -23.08 10.89
N VAL A 353 -5.33 -23.45 10.48
CA VAL A 353 -4.26 -22.52 10.13
C VAL A 353 -4.16 -22.36 8.62
N ARG A 354 -4.03 -21.12 8.14
CA ARG A 354 -3.78 -20.84 6.73
C ARG A 354 -2.76 -19.71 6.54
N VAL A 355 -2.00 -19.79 5.47
CA VAL A 355 -1.16 -18.67 5.00
C VAL A 355 -1.95 -17.86 4.00
N TYR A 356 -1.96 -16.55 4.16
CA TYR A 356 -2.65 -15.65 3.24
C TYR A 356 -1.95 -15.61 1.87
N GLU A 357 -2.66 -16.02 0.84
CA GLU A 357 -2.19 -16.01 -0.56
C GLU A 357 -3.06 -15.15 -1.47
N GLY A 358 -4.34 -14.93 -1.11
CA GLY A 358 -5.23 -14.13 -1.94
C GLY A 358 -6.69 -14.06 -1.47
N ALA A 359 -7.57 -13.66 -2.39
CA ALA A 359 -8.98 -13.35 -2.12
C ALA A 359 -9.80 -14.53 -1.54
N ALA A 360 -9.42 -15.78 -1.85
CA ALA A 360 -10.09 -16.95 -1.26
C ALA A 360 -9.84 -17.05 0.24
N ASP A 361 -8.62 -16.76 0.68
CA ASP A 361 -8.26 -16.79 2.10
C ASP A 361 -8.93 -15.64 2.86
N GLU A 362 -9.06 -14.47 2.24
CA GLU A 362 -9.81 -13.34 2.78
C GLU A 362 -11.29 -13.70 2.98
N ALA A 363 -11.91 -14.33 1.98
CA ALA A 363 -13.30 -14.76 2.06
C ALA A 363 -13.52 -15.81 3.17
N ASP A 364 -12.62 -16.80 3.28
CA ASP A 364 -12.70 -17.83 4.31
C ASP A 364 -12.41 -17.29 5.72
N TRP A 365 -11.48 -16.32 5.84
CA TRP A 365 -11.24 -15.59 7.08
C TRP A 365 -12.49 -14.82 7.53
N ASN A 366 -13.08 -14.05 6.63
CA ASN A 366 -14.28 -13.26 6.91
C ASN A 366 -15.51 -14.15 7.21
N ALA A 367 -15.55 -15.35 6.65
CA ALA A 367 -16.56 -16.37 6.96
C ALA A 367 -16.30 -17.11 8.30
N GLY A 368 -15.21 -16.82 9.01
CA GLY A 368 -14.89 -17.45 10.30
C GLY A 368 -14.39 -18.90 10.21
N LYS A 369 -13.88 -19.32 9.04
CA LYS A 369 -13.39 -20.69 8.81
C LYS A 369 -11.91 -20.90 9.15
N ILE A 370 -11.20 -19.83 9.48
CA ILE A 370 -9.77 -19.84 9.78
C ILE A 370 -9.57 -19.33 11.20
N ASP A 371 -8.88 -20.08 12.02
CA ASP A 371 -8.58 -19.71 13.41
C ASP A 371 -7.31 -18.85 13.47
N VAL A 372 -6.27 -19.23 12.70
CA VAL A 372 -5.01 -18.47 12.61
C VAL A 372 -4.68 -18.21 11.15
N LEU A 373 -4.61 -16.95 10.77
CA LEU A 373 -4.19 -16.51 9.44
C LEU A 373 -2.79 -15.93 9.51
N LEU A 374 -1.81 -16.61 8.91
CA LEU A 374 -0.44 -16.13 8.79
C LEU A 374 -0.30 -15.25 7.55
N ALA A 375 0.29 -14.07 7.69
CA ALA A 375 0.44 -13.14 6.60
C ALA A 375 1.81 -12.43 6.61
N HIS A 376 2.37 -12.16 5.42
CA HIS A 376 3.55 -11.31 5.33
C HIS A 376 3.10 -9.86 5.13
N PRO A 377 3.63 -8.86 5.89
CA PRO A 377 3.18 -7.48 5.83
C PRO A 377 3.14 -6.89 4.42
N ALA A 378 4.17 -7.17 3.59
CA ALA A 378 4.21 -6.69 2.20
C ALA A 378 3.09 -7.27 1.31
N SER A 379 2.55 -8.45 1.66
CA SER A 379 1.43 -9.07 0.94
C SER A 379 0.08 -8.48 1.30
N CYS A 380 -0.01 -7.85 2.49
CA CYS A 380 -1.24 -7.38 3.10
C CYS A 380 -1.30 -5.85 3.23
N ALA A 381 -0.27 -5.14 2.75
CA ALA A 381 -0.10 -3.71 2.98
C ALA A 381 -1.22 -2.83 2.40
N TYR A 382 -2.01 -3.33 1.45
CA TYR A 382 -3.01 -2.51 0.77
C TYR A 382 -4.26 -3.30 0.41
N GLY A 383 -5.43 -2.70 0.68
CA GLY A 383 -6.72 -3.08 0.11
C GLY A 383 -7.32 -4.40 0.59
N LEU A 384 -6.94 -4.88 1.76
CA LEU A 384 -7.55 -6.02 2.40
C LEU A 384 -8.58 -5.57 3.43
N ASN A 385 -9.64 -6.35 3.56
CA ASN A 385 -10.67 -6.21 4.59
C ASN A 385 -10.68 -7.50 5.42
N LEU A 386 -9.68 -7.62 6.29
CA LEU A 386 -9.50 -8.76 7.19
C LEU A 386 -10.12 -8.49 8.56
#